data_c01cc394287b7496da83baad8aaa0b4f
#
_entry.id   c01cc394287b7496da83baad8aaa0b4f
#
_cell.length_a   1.000
_cell.length_b   1.000
_cell.length_c   1.000
_cell.angle_alpha   90.00
_cell.angle_beta   90.00
_cell.angle_gamma   90.00
#
_symmetry.space_group_name_H-M   'P 1'
#
loop_
_entity.id
_entity.type
_entity.pdbx_description
1 polymer ?
#
loop_
_entity_poly.entity_id
_entity_poly.type
_entity_poly.pdbx_seq_one_letter_code
_entity_poly.pdbx_strand_id
1 'polypeptide(L)'
;IPFESMYASSFNNRAFKHIKEQASEASEFLGELRGEAPDMAGSGKRNSHLLAIAPNASSSIICGGTSPSIEPTRANVFTHKTLTGSYKVQNKYLMELLESKGMNNEKTWKAIAAAEGSVAELDGLTEEEKDVFKTAPELNQIWIIEHAYQRQQYVCQAQSVNLFFNPPAATAPQEVHDEYLEYVNSVHWAGANKLKSMYYLRSTA
;
A
#
# COMPACT_ATOMS: atom_id res chain seq x y z
N ILE A 1 4.27 5.89 11.12
CA ILE A 1 4.00 7.14 10.37
C ILE A 1 2.63 6.98 9.74
N PRO A 2 1.68 7.91 9.99
CA PRO A 2 0.41 7.92 9.28
C PRO A 2 0.61 8.00 7.76
N PHE A 3 -0.09 7.15 7.02
CA PHE A 3 0.03 7.12 5.56
C PHE A 3 -0.47 8.42 4.91
N GLU A 4 -1.54 8.99 5.44
CA GLU A 4 -2.15 10.25 5.02
C GLU A 4 -1.41 11.47 5.62
N SER A 5 -0.10 11.56 5.42
CA SER A 5 0.70 12.65 5.98
C SER A 5 1.77 13.17 5.02
N MET A 6 2.12 14.44 5.16
CA MET A 6 3.23 15.05 4.42
C MET A 6 4.57 14.41 4.78
N TYR A 7 4.68 13.85 5.99
CA TYR A 7 5.89 13.13 6.41
C TYR A 7 6.05 11.82 5.64
N ALA A 8 4.96 11.04 5.50
CA ALA A 8 4.96 9.83 4.68
C ALA A 8 5.25 10.14 3.20
N SER A 9 4.68 11.24 2.69
CA SER A 9 4.95 11.76 1.35
C SER A 9 6.44 12.08 1.15
N SER A 10 7.03 12.84 2.07
CA SER A 10 8.47 13.17 2.03
C SER A 10 9.35 11.92 2.13
N PHE A 11 9.02 10.98 3.01
CA PHE A 11 9.74 9.71 3.13
C PHE A 11 9.66 8.90 1.85
N ASN A 12 8.46 8.73 1.28
CA ASN A 12 8.22 8.04 0.02
C ASN A 12 9.08 8.61 -1.11
N ASN A 13 9.09 9.92 -1.28
CA ASN A 13 9.89 10.61 -2.29
C ASN A 13 11.39 10.33 -2.13
N ARG A 14 11.93 10.52 -0.92
CA ARG A 14 13.36 10.32 -0.64
C ARG A 14 13.80 8.87 -0.82
N ALA A 15 12.96 7.92 -0.35
CA ALA A 15 13.27 6.50 -0.46
C ALA A 15 13.35 6.05 -1.92
N PHE A 16 12.37 6.39 -2.75
CA PHE A 16 12.35 6.00 -4.15
C PHE A 16 13.40 6.74 -5.00
N LYS A 17 13.71 7.99 -4.66
CA LYS A 17 14.85 8.69 -5.25
C LYS A 17 16.15 7.92 -5.00
N HIS A 18 16.44 7.58 -3.75
CA HIS A 18 17.63 6.83 -3.37
C HIS A 18 17.70 5.46 -4.06
N ILE A 19 16.60 4.69 -4.06
CA ILE A 19 16.53 3.40 -4.76
C ILE A 19 16.85 3.56 -6.25
N LYS A 20 16.31 4.59 -6.90
CA LYS A 20 16.60 4.88 -8.31
C LYS A 20 18.04 5.19 -8.57
N GLU A 21 18.66 6.03 -7.73
CA GLU A 21 20.07 6.39 -7.83
C GLU A 21 20.96 5.16 -7.71
N GLN A 22 20.75 4.34 -6.65
CA GLN A 22 21.54 3.12 -6.43
C GLN A 22 21.34 2.07 -7.54
N ALA A 23 20.13 1.92 -8.04
CA ALA A 23 19.85 1.02 -9.16
C ALA A 23 20.50 1.49 -10.47
N SER A 24 20.60 2.82 -10.69
CA SER A 24 21.29 3.36 -11.87
C SER A 24 22.81 3.13 -11.79
N GLU A 25 23.43 3.44 -10.66
CA GLU A 25 24.85 3.19 -10.40
C GLU A 25 25.21 1.70 -10.57
N ALA A 26 24.39 0.80 -10.03
CA ALA A 26 24.58 -0.63 -10.19
C ALA A 26 24.46 -1.08 -11.66
N SER A 27 23.54 -0.51 -12.43
CA SER A 27 23.38 -0.82 -13.86
C SER A 27 24.53 -0.29 -14.71
N GLU A 28 25.10 0.85 -14.38
CA GLU A 28 26.31 1.42 -15.01
C GLU A 28 27.52 0.53 -14.71
N PHE A 29 27.77 0.19 -13.46
CA PHE A 29 28.84 -0.75 -13.06
C PHE A 29 28.70 -2.10 -13.80
N LEU A 30 27.48 -2.64 -13.92
CA LEU A 30 27.25 -3.88 -14.66
C LEU A 30 27.44 -3.71 -16.17
N GLY A 31 27.16 -2.52 -16.70
CA GLY A 31 27.42 -2.15 -18.11
C GLY A 31 28.92 -2.20 -18.42
N GLU A 32 29.74 -1.64 -17.56
CA GLU A 32 31.21 -1.72 -17.67
C GLU A 32 31.73 -3.18 -17.56
N LEU A 33 31.21 -3.93 -16.60
CA LEU A 33 31.70 -5.29 -16.32
C LEU A 33 31.23 -6.33 -17.34
N ARG A 34 30.00 -6.22 -17.88
CA ARG A 34 29.33 -7.25 -18.70
C ARG A 34 28.87 -6.76 -20.07
N GLY A 35 29.16 -5.52 -20.40
CA GLY A 35 28.65 -4.85 -21.59
C GLY A 35 27.26 -4.24 -21.39
N GLU A 36 26.91 -3.29 -22.23
CA GLU A 36 25.61 -2.61 -22.25
C GLU A 36 24.47 -3.54 -22.70
N ALA A 37 23.25 -3.15 -22.42
CA ALA A 37 22.07 -3.80 -23.01
C ALA A 37 22.08 -3.55 -24.55
N PRO A 38 21.75 -4.55 -25.39
CA PRO A 38 21.80 -4.43 -26.85
C PRO A 38 21.00 -3.23 -27.38
N ASP A 39 19.79 -3.00 -26.81
CA ASP A 39 18.91 -1.91 -27.24
C ASP A 39 19.28 -0.54 -26.66
N MET A 40 20.37 -0.46 -25.88
CA MET A 40 20.83 0.74 -25.23
C MET A 40 22.32 1.03 -25.49
N ALA A 41 22.82 0.61 -26.65
CA ALA A 41 24.22 0.85 -27.01
C ALA A 41 24.58 2.34 -26.91
N GLY A 42 25.68 2.65 -26.25
CA GLY A 42 26.14 4.02 -25.96
C GLY A 42 25.53 4.65 -24.70
N SER A 43 24.70 3.95 -23.95
CA SER A 43 24.11 4.46 -22.69
C SER A 43 24.99 4.24 -21.46
N GLY A 44 25.98 3.35 -21.52
CA GLY A 44 26.76 2.91 -20.38
C GLY A 44 26.03 1.94 -19.44
N LYS A 45 24.78 1.53 -19.72
CA LYS A 45 23.93 0.77 -18.79
C LYS A 45 23.69 -0.66 -19.22
N ARG A 46 23.71 -1.56 -18.27
CA ARG A 46 23.37 -2.98 -18.47
C ARG A 46 21.87 -3.22 -18.64
N ASN A 47 21.02 -2.42 -17.99
CA ASN A 47 19.59 -2.65 -17.92
C ASN A 47 18.83 -1.45 -18.48
N SER A 48 17.92 -1.68 -19.44
CA SER A 48 17.03 -0.66 -20.01
C SER A 48 15.98 -0.18 -19.00
N HIS A 49 15.51 -1.09 -18.13
CA HIS A 49 14.54 -0.80 -17.09
C HIS A 49 15.06 -1.27 -15.73
N LEU A 50 14.87 -0.45 -14.70
CA LEU A 50 15.44 -0.69 -13.38
C LEU A 50 14.39 -1.02 -12.33
N LEU A 51 13.26 -0.31 -12.33
CA LEU A 51 12.28 -0.36 -11.25
C LEU A 51 10.85 -0.55 -11.76
N ALA A 52 10.13 -1.44 -11.10
CA ALA A 52 8.68 -1.64 -11.20
C ALA A 52 8.12 -1.92 -9.81
N ILE A 53 6.84 -1.63 -9.58
CA ILE A 53 6.13 -2.04 -8.37
C ILE A 53 5.22 -3.21 -8.75
N ALA A 54 5.64 -4.41 -8.38
CA ALA A 54 4.87 -5.64 -8.58
C ALA A 54 3.96 -5.96 -7.39
N PRO A 55 2.86 -6.72 -7.57
CA PRO A 55 2.09 -7.28 -6.47
C PRO A 55 2.92 -8.40 -5.81
N ASN A 56 3.08 -8.34 -4.49
CA ASN A 56 3.95 -9.26 -3.73
C ASN A 56 3.16 -10.19 -2.80
N ALA A 57 2.03 -10.73 -3.26
CA ALA A 57 1.11 -11.51 -2.43
C ALA A 57 1.78 -12.70 -1.71
N SER A 58 2.64 -13.44 -2.38
CA SER A 58 3.33 -14.60 -1.80
C SER A 58 4.66 -14.23 -1.15
N SER A 59 5.44 -13.36 -1.80
CA SER A 59 6.77 -12.97 -1.30
C SER A 59 6.69 -12.15 -0.01
N SER A 60 5.64 -11.36 0.20
CA SER A 60 5.41 -10.63 1.45
C SER A 60 5.30 -11.55 2.67
N ILE A 61 4.73 -12.73 2.51
CA ILE A 61 4.61 -13.73 3.59
C ILE A 61 6.00 -14.24 3.96
N ILE A 62 6.83 -14.57 2.97
CA ILE A 62 8.20 -15.07 3.16
C ILE A 62 9.09 -13.96 3.75
N CYS A 63 8.90 -12.73 3.31
CA CYS A 63 9.69 -11.57 3.74
C CYS A 63 9.18 -10.92 5.04
N GLY A 64 8.58 -11.68 5.95
CA GLY A 64 8.24 -11.23 7.30
C GLY A 64 6.80 -10.77 7.52
N GLY A 65 5.85 -11.15 6.66
CA GLY A 65 4.43 -10.90 6.85
C GLY A 65 4.04 -9.41 6.77
N THR A 66 4.70 -8.66 5.90
CA THR A 66 4.36 -7.26 5.60
C THR A 66 3.17 -7.18 4.63
N SER A 67 2.72 -5.98 4.28
CA SER A 67 1.65 -5.81 3.29
C SER A 67 2.03 -6.47 1.96
N PRO A 68 1.09 -7.16 1.30
CA PRO A 68 1.33 -7.76 -0.03
C PRO A 68 1.36 -6.72 -1.16
N SER A 69 1.17 -5.47 -0.85
CA SER A 69 1.18 -4.35 -1.78
C SER A 69 1.91 -3.15 -1.18
N ILE A 70 2.04 -2.08 -1.95
CA ILE A 70 2.68 -0.85 -1.47
C ILE A 70 1.73 0.01 -0.64
N GLU A 71 0.44 -0.26 -0.69
CA GLU A 71 -0.57 0.34 0.18
C GLU A 71 -0.54 -0.32 1.57
N PRO A 72 -1.12 0.32 2.60
CA PRO A 72 -1.35 -0.31 3.89
C PRO A 72 -2.17 -1.60 3.79
N THR A 73 -2.13 -2.40 4.83
CA THR A 73 -2.88 -3.67 4.90
C THR A 73 -4.39 -3.44 4.81
N ARG A 74 -5.12 -4.39 4.24
CA ARG A 74 -6.59 -4.35 4.17
C ARG A 74 -7.25 -4.46 5.55
N ALA A 75 -6.59 -5.11 6.49
CA ALA A 75 -7.07 -5.34 7.84
C ALA A 75 -5.89 -5.59 8.77
N ASN A 76 -5.96 -5.16 10.02
CA ASN A 76 -4.94 -5.43 11.03
C ASN A 76 -5.04 -6.86 11.61
N VAL A 77 -6.14 -7.54 11.36
CA VAL A 77 -6.32 -8.97 11.66
C VAL A 77 -7.20 -9.61 10.59
N PHE A 78 -6.80 -10.78 10.11
CA PHE A 78 -7.57 -11.54 9.13
C PHE A 78 -7.25 -13.03 9.21
N THR A 79 -8.10 -13.86 8.61
CA THR A 79 -7.85 -15.30 8.47
C THR A 79 -7.23 -15.59 7.12
N HIS A 80 -6.01 -16.11 7.14
CA HIS A 80 -5.35 -16.62 5.94
C HIS A 80 -5.67 -18.11 5.76
N LYS A 81 -6.34 -18.44 4.66
CA LYS A 81 -6.68 -19.83 4.31
C LYS A 81 -5.61 -20.41 3.39
N THR A 82 -5.10 -21.57 3.74
CA THR A 82 -4.14 -22.34 2.94
C THR A 82 -4.69 -23.75 2.70
N LEU A 83 -4.02 -24.54 1.88
CA LEU A 83 -4.35 -25.95 1.67
C LEU A 83 -4.24 -26.79 2.94
N THR A 84 -3.41 -26.38 3.89
CA THR A 84 -3.13 -27.09 5.14
C THR A 84 -3.98 -26.60 6.33
N GLY A 85 -4.75 -25.53 6.18
CA GLY A 85 -5.59 -24.99 7.25
C GLY A 85 -5.82 -23.49 7.17
N SER A 86 -6.43 -22.96 8.22
CA SER A 86 -6.73 -21.54 8.38
C SER A 86 -5.91 -20.97 9.53
N TYR A 87 -5.20 -19.88 9.26
CA TYR A 87 -4.31 -19.22 10.21
C TYR A 87 -4.77 -17.80 10.45
N LYS A 88 -4.86 -17.42 11.73
CA LYS A 88 -5.11 -16.02 12.11
C LYS A 88 -3.83 -15.22 11.95
N VAL A 89 -3.87 -14.20 11.12
CA VAL A 89 -2.75 -13.26 10.92
C VAL A 89 -3.09 -11.97 11.62
N GLN A 90 -2.16 -11.45 12.39
CA GLN A 90 -2.28 -10.19 13.13
C GLN A 90 -1.13 -9.26 12.70
N ASN A 91 -1.40 -7.96 12.62
CA ASN A 91 -0.38 -6.97 12.34
C ASN A 91 0.62 -6.93 13.50
N LYS A 92 1.85 -7.35 13.25
CA LYS A 92 2.90 -7.47 14.27
C LYS A 92 3.24 -6.14 14.95
N TYR A 93 3.21 -5.04 14.21
CA TYR A 93 3.52 -3.72 14.76
C TYR A 93 2.39 -3.20 15.65
N LEU A 94 1.13 -3.50 15.28
CA LEU A 94 0.00 -3.23 16.17
C LEU A 94 0.06 -4.10 17.43
N MET A 95 0.47 -5.36 17.28
CA MET A 95 0.66 -6.26 18.42
C MET A 95 1.69 -5.70 19.41
N GLU A 96 2.85 -5.25 18.93
CA GLU A 96 3.90 -4.61 19.75
C GLU A 96 3.37 -3.36 20.48
N LEU A 97 2.59 -2.52 19.79
CA LEU A 97 1.96 -1.36 20.43
C LEU A 97 0.97 -1.79 21.51
N LEU A 98 0.09 -2.74 21.21
CA LEU A 98 -0.91 -3.24 22.17
C LEU A 98 -0.24 -3.92 23.37
N GLU A 99 0.89 -4.61 23.19
CA GLU A 99 1.70 -5.15 24.29
C GLU A 99 2.23 -4.05 25.19
N SER A 100 2.81 -3.00 24.62
CA SER A 100 3.35 -1.86 25.39
C SER A 100 2.29 -1.16 26.25
N LYS A 101 1.02 -1.27 25.85
CA LYS A 101 -0.14 -0.69 26.54
C LYS A 101 -0.88 -1.70 27.44
N GLY A 102 -0.43 -2.95 27.51
CA GLY A 102 -1.11 -4.01 28.25
C GLY A 102 -2.47 -4.44 27.64
N MET A 103 -2.66 -4.14 26.35
CA MET A 103 -3.91 -4.37 25.62
C MET A 103 -3.84 -5.58 24.66
N ASN A 104 -2.70 -6.26 24.55
CA ASN A 104 -2.55 -7.43 23.68
C ASN A 104 -3.24 -8.65 24.29
N ASN A 105 -4.54 -8.74 24.13
CA ASN A 105 -5.38 -9.84 24.66
C ASN A 105 -6.46 -10.24 23.64
N GLU A 106 -7.09 -11.38 23.89
CA GLU A 106 -8.10 -11.96 23.00
C GLU A 106 -9.32 -11.04 22.79
N LYS A 107 -9.74 -10.31 23.84
CA LYS A 107 -10.88 -9.39 23.76
C LYS A 107 -10.60 -8.25 22.77
N THR A 108 -9.42 -7.63 22.86
CA THR A 108 -8.98 -6.58 21.95
C THR A 108 -8.95 -7.07 20.50
N TRP A 109 -8.34 -8.23 20.25
CA TRP A 109 -8.29 -8.79 18.89
C TRP A 109 -9.63 -9.23 18.33
N LYS A 110 -10.58 -9.65 19.20
CA LYS A 110 -11.95 -9.90 18.78
C LYS A 110 -12.68 -8.62 18.38
N ALA A 111 -12.47 -7.52 19.11
CA ALA A 111 -13.04 -6.22 18.77
C ALA A 111 -12.51 -5.72 17.43
N ILE A 112 -11.18 -5.76 17.21
CA ILE A 112 -10.56 -5.40 15.93
C ILE A 112 -11.10 -6.27 14.79
N ALA A 113 -11.25 -7.58 15.00
CA ALA A 113 -11.79 -8.49 14.00
C ALA A 113 -13.27 -8.19 13.67
N ALA A 114 -14.08 -7.85 14.66
CA ALA A 114 -15.48 -7.47 14.48
C ALA A 114 -15.63 -6.14 13.73
N ALA A 115 -14.63 -5.25 13.85
CA ALA A 115 -14.50 -4.00 13.08
C ALA A 115 -13.75 -4.20 11.74
N GLU A 116 -13.81 -5.40 11.14
CA GLU A 116 -13.15 -5.72 9.85
C GLU A 116 -11.64 -5.43 9.82
N GLY A 117 -11.00 -5.42 10.98
CA GLY A 117 -9.57 -5.16 11.14
C GLY A 117 -9.22 -3.69 11.38
N SER A 118 -10.21 -2.82 11.50
CA SER A 118 -10.04 -1.41 11.88
C SER A 118 -9.72 -1.26 13.36
N VAL A 119 -8.98 -0.21 13.69
CA VAL A 119 -8.71 0.24 15.07
C VAL A 119 -9.39 1.57 15.40
N ALA A 120 -10.20 2.12 14.50
CA ALA A 120 -10.81 3.43 14.63
C ALA A 120 -11.59 3.61 15.95
N GLU A 121 -12.37 2.59 16.31
CA GLU A 121 -13.22 2.59 17.51
C GLU A 121 -12.54 1.91 18.72
N LEU A 122 -11.24 1.60 18.63
CA LEU A 122 -10.56 0.94 19.74
C LEU A 122 -10.18 1.94 20.83
N ASP A 123 -10.75 1.76 22.01
CA ASP A 123 -10.37 2.54 23.19
C ASP A 123 -8.91 2.28 23.59
N GLY A 124 -8.25 3.29 24.15
CA GLY A 124 -6.88 3.19 24.66
C GLY A 124 -5.77 3.47 23.64
N LEU A 125 -6.10 3.65 22.37
CA LEU A 125 -5.20 4.22 21.36
C LEU A 125 -5.45 5.73 21.20
N THR A 126 -4.37 6.48 20.99
CA THR A 126 -4.48 7.90 20.59
C THR A 126 -4.89 8.01 19.11
N GLU A 127 -5.41 9.16 18.70
CA GLU A 127 -5.77 9.36 17.28
C GLU A 127 -4.57 9.22 16.34
N GLU A 128 -3.39 9.67 16.77
CA GLU A 128 -2.15 9.49 15.99
C GLU A 128 -1.78 8.01 15.83
N GLU A 129 -1.94 7.20 16.88
CA GLU A 129 -1.74 5.74 16.79
C GLU A 129 -2.77 5.08 15.88
N LYS A 130 -4.04 5.47 15.96
CA LYS A 130 -5.09 4.99 15.06
C LYS A 130 -4.77 5.34 13.61
N ASP A 131 -4.32 6.55 13.33
CA ASP A 131 -3.93 7.00 11.99
C ASP A 131 -2.77 6.18 11.39
N VAL A 132 -1.83 5.73 12.23
CA VAL A 132 -0.74 4.83 11.78
C VAL A 132 -1.28 3.47 11.33
N PHE A 133 -2.33 2.97 11.96
CA PHE A 133 -2.87 1.64 11.72
C PHE A 133 -4.19 1.65 10.93
N LYS A 134 -4.53 2.77 10.28
CA LYS A 134 -5.61 2.81 9.29
C LYS A 134 -5.41 1.73 8.24
N THR A 135 -6.46 1.00 7.95
CA THR A 135 -6.47 0.00 6.88
C THR A 135 -6.63 0.66 5.51
N ALA A 136 -6.26 -0.02 4.45
CA ALA A 136 -6.34 0.54 3.10
C ALA A 136 -7.77 1.03 2.71
N PRO A 137 -8.87 0.34 3.09
CA PRO A 137 -10.22 0.84 2.84
C PRO A 137 -10.61 2.12 3.62
N GLU A 138 -9.95 2.40 4.75
CA GLU A 138 -10.22 3.59 5.58
C GLU A 138 -9.51 4.84 5.07
N LEU A 139 -8.53 4.68 4.17
CA LEU A 139 -7.78 5.80 3.62
C LEU A 139 -8.60 6.58 2.60
N ASN A 140 -8.38 7.90 2.54
CA ASN A 140 -8.74 8.64 1.36
C ASN A 140 -7.86 8.18 0.18
N GLN A 141 -8.48 7.56 -0.83
CA GLN A 141 -7.78 6.91 -1.94
C GLN A 141 -6.97 7.89 -2.81
N ILE A 142 -7.24 9.18 -2.72
CA ILE A 142 -6.41 10.22 -3.35
C ILE A 142 -4.97 10.16 -2.82
N TRP A 143 -4.75 9.85 -1.54
CA TRP A 143 -3.40 9.71 -0.99
C TRP A 143 -2.62 8.55 -1.61
N ILE A 144 -3.31 7.45 -1.93
CA ILE A 144 -2.69 6.31 -2.64
C ILE A 144 -2.21 6.77 -4.02
N ILE A 145 -3.04 7.51 -4.76
CA ILE A 145 -2.68 8.07 -6.07
C ILE A 145 -1.53 9.07 -5.96
N GLU A 146 -1.57 9.99 -5.00
CA GLU A 146 -0.52 10.99 -4.80
C GLU A 146 0.83 10.35 -4.46
N HIS A 147 0.86 9.38 -3.54
CA HIS A 147 2.07 8.64 -3.23
C HIS A 147 2.59 7.84 -4.45
N ALA A 148 1.71 7.23 -5.22
CA ALA A 148 2.09 6.52 -6.43
C ALA A 148 2.63 7.47 -7.50
N TYR A 149 2.02 8.64 -7.66
CA TYR A 149 2.50 9.67 -8.58
C TYR A 149 3.89 10.18 -8.21
N GLN A 150 4.14 10.45 -6.93
CA GLN A 150 5.46 10.85 -6.45
C GLN A 150 6.53 9.80 -6.76
N ARG A 151 6.22 8.51 -6.59
CA ARG A 151 7.14 7.41 -6.94
C ARG A 151 7.33 7.26 -8.44
N GLN A 152 6.32 7.58 -9.26
CA GLN A 152 6.35 7.34 -10.69
C GLN A 152 7.52 8.02 -11.40
N GLN A 153 8.00 9.16 -10.90
CA GLN A 153 9.17 9.84 -11.45
C GLN A 153 10.48 9.04 -11.27
N TYR A 154 10.51 8.11 -10.31
CA TYR A 154 11.65 7.24 -10.03
C TYR A 154 11.47 5.83 -10.55
N VAL A 155 10.23 5.37 -10.70
CA VAL A 155 9.87 4.04 -11.17
C VAL A 155 9.67 4.06 -12.68
N CYS A 156 10.62 3.48 -13.42
CA CYS A 156 10.63 3.56 -14.90
C CYS A 156 9.52 2.72 -15.56
N GLN A 157 9.03 1.68 -14.89
CA GLN A 157 7.90 0.86 -15.38
C GLN A 157 6.60 1.20 -14.65
N ALA A 158 5.59 0.34 -14.75
CA ALA A 158 4.30 0.51 -14.11
C ALA A 158 4.34 0.17 -12.61
N GLN A 159 3.29 0.57 -11.90
CA GLN A 159 3.06 0.27 -10.50
C GLN A 159 1.73 -0.48 -10.35
N SER A 160 1.73 -1.56 -9.58
CA SER A 160 0.51 -2.29 -9.20
C SER A 160 -0.18 -1.56 -8.05
N VAL A 161 -0.94 -0.52 -8.38
CA VAL A 161 -1.68 0.32 -7.42
C VAL A 161 -3.09 -0.22 -7.25
N ASN A 162 -3.45 -0.61 -6.02
CA ASN A 162 -4.80 -1.01 -5.67
C ASN A 162 -5.56 0.17 -5.09
N LEU A 163 -6.84 0.27 -5.45
CA LEU A 163 -7.79 1.21 -4.87
C LEU A 163 -8.88 0.45 -4.13
N PHE A 164 -9.37 1.04 -3.05
CA PHE A 164 -10.33 0.39 -2.15
C PHE A 164 -11.55 1.30 -2.00
N PHE A 165 -12.70 0.82 -2.46
CA PHE A 165 -13.94 1.55 -2.42
C PHE A 165 -15.03 0.70 -1.78
N ASN A 166 -15.65 1.23 -0.74
CA ASN A 166 -16.77 0.60 -0.07
C ASN A 166 -18.05 1.32 -0.50
N PRO A 167 -18.87 0.72 -1.38
CA PRO A 167 -20.09 1.34 -1.82
C PRO A 167 -21.06 1.51 -0.64
N PRO A 168 -21.86 2.59 -0.63
CA PRO A 168 -22.90 2.76 0.36
C PRO A 168 -23.92 1.64 0.28
N ALA A 169 -24.63 1.37 1.38
CA ALA A 169 -25.70 0.37 1.41
C ALA A 169 -26.75 0.67 0.32
N ALA A 170 -27.31 -0.39 -0.28
CA ALA A 170 -28.31 -0.22 -1.34
C ALA A 170 -29.55 0.59 -0.90
N THR A 171 -29.80 0.67 0.40
CA THR A 171 -30.88 1.45 1.02
C THR A 171 -30.51 2.89 1.35
N ALA A 172 -29.27 3.29 1.08
CA ALA A 172 -28.83 4.66 1.34
C ALA A 172 -29.56 5.66 0.43
N PRO A 173 -29.73 6.93 0.85
CA PRO A 173 -30.29 7.97 0.01
C PRO A 173 -29.50 8.15 -1.29
N GLN A 174 -30.21 8.56 -2.37
CA GLN A 174 -29.59 8.76 -3.69
C GLN A 174 -28.42 9.76 -3.64
N GLU A 175 -28.54 10.81 -2.84
CA GLU A 175 -27.49 11.82 -2.63
C GLU A 175 -26.17 11.18 -2.16
N VAL A 176 -26.23 10.22 -1.24
CA VAL A 176 -25.04 9.47 -0.74
C VAL A 176 -24.42 8.64 -1.85
N HIS A 177 -25.24 8.02 -2.72
CA HIS A 177 -24.74 7.31 -3.89
C HIS A 177 -24.07 8.25 -4.90
N ASP A 178 -24.64 9.42 -5.12
CA ASP A 178 -24.10 10.40 -6.06
C ASP A 178 -22.78 10.97 -5.56
N GLU A 179 -22.66 11.34 -4.29
CA GLU A 179 -21.40 11.75 -3.65
C GLU A 179 -20.32 10.66 -3.73
N TYR A 180 -20.70 9.41 -3.48
CA TYR A 180 -19.78 8.27 -3.60
C TYR A 180 -19.27 8.10 -5.04
N LEU A 181 -20.15 8.20 -6.04
CA LEU A 181 -19.77 8.10 -7.44
C LEU A 181 -18.86 9.25 -7.88
N GLU A 182 -19.15 10.47 -7.41
CA GLU A 182 -18.28 11.63 -7.67
C GLU A 182 -16.88 11.42 -7.07
N TYR A 183 -16.80 10.93 -5.85
CA TYR A 183 -15.54 10.59 -5.21
C TYR A 183 -14.77 9.51 -5.99
N VAL A 184 -15.39 8.38 -6.34
CA VAL A 184 -14.78 7.31 -7.13
C VAL A 184 -14.26 7.83 -8.46
N ASN A 185 -15.07 8.64 -9.16
CA ASN A 185 -14.69 9.25 -10.43
C ASN A 185 -13.50 10.19 -10.28
N SER A 186 -13.47 11.00 -9.22
CA SER A 186 -12.37 11.94 -8.96
C SER A 186 -11.03 11.21 -8.73
N VAL A 187 -11.06 10.14 -7.93
CA VAL A 187 -9.88 9.30 -7.67
C VAL A 187 -9.41 8.59 -8.95
N HIS A 188 -10.36 8.02 -9.71
CA HIS A 188 -10.04 7.33 -10.97
C HIS A 188 -9.45 8.30 -12.00
N TRP A 189 -10.03 9.48 -12.14
CA TRP A 189 -9.51 10.54 -13.01
C TRP A 189 -8.10 10.96 -12.61
N ALA A 190 -7.85 11.16 -11.31
CA ALA A 190 -6.52 11.48 -10.81
C ALA A 190 -5.50 10.39 -11.15
N GLY A 191 -5.85 9.12 -10.95
CA GLY A 191 -5.00 7.99 -11.30
C GLY A 191 -4.71 7.89 -12.79
N ALA A 192 -5.73 8.01 -13.64
CA ALA A 192 -5.61 7.92 -15.09
C ALA A 192 -4.72 9.02 -15.69
N ASN A 193 -4.68 10.21 -15.07
CA ASN A 193 -3.86 11.32 -15.55
C ASN A 193 -2.44 11.36 -14.97
N LYS A 194 -2.18 10.67 -13.85
CA LYS A 194 -0.91 10.75 -13.12
C LYS A 194 -0.06 9.49 -13.22
N LEU A 195 -0.67 8.33 -13.45
CA LEU A 195 0.00 7.03 -13.36
C LEU A 195 0.05 6.35 -14.72
N LYS A 196 1.06 5.52 -14.94
CA LYS A 196 1.16 4.64 -16.13
C LYS A 196 0.11 3.54 -16.13
N SER A 197 -0.26 3.05 -14.93
CA SER A 197 -1.31 2.05 -14.73
C SER A 197 -1.84 2.11 -13.31
N MET A 198 -3.06 1.61 -13.15
CA MET A 198 -3.65 1.15 -11.89
C MET A 198 -3.84 -0.37 -11.99
N TYR A 199 -4.12 -1.05 -10.87
CA TYR A 199 -4.20 -2.51 -10.85
C TYR A 199 -5.61 -2.98 -10.49
N TYR A 200 -5.91 -3.24 -9.22
CA TYR A 200 -7.23 -3.66 -8.79
C TYR A 200 -8.03 -2.53 -8.18
N LEU A 201 -9.30 -2.51 -8.51
CA LEU A 201 -10.34 -1.84 -7.72
C LEU A 201 -10.95 -2.91 -6.82
N ARG A 202 -10.87 -2.71 -5.51
CA ARG A 202 -11.34 -3.65 -4.50
C ARG A 202 -12.48 -3.03 -3.71
N SER A 203 -13.48 -3.82 -3.39
CA SER A 203 -14.57 -3.45 -2.49
C SER A 203 -14.75 -4.52 -1.42
N THR A 204 -15.35 -4.13 -0.30
CA THR A 204 -16.00 -5.06 0.63
C THR A 204 -17.38 -5.33 0.05
N ALA A 205 -17.55 -6.48 -0.56
CA ALA A 205 -18.86 -6.97 -1.01
C ALA A 205 -19.41 -7.95 0.02
#